data_c20158fdafbba98b3f12df940ac47151
#
_entry.id   c20158fdafbba98b3f12df940ac47151
#
_cell.length_a   1.000
_cell.length_b   1.000
_cell.length_c   1.000
_cell.angle_alpha   90.00
_cell.angle_beta   90.00
_cell.angle_gamma   90.00
#
_symmetry.space_group_name_H-M   'P 1'
#
loop_
_entity.id
_entity.type
_entity.pdbx_description
1 polymer ?
#
loop_
_entity_poly.entity_id
_entity_poly.type
_entity_poly.pdbx_seq_one_letter_code
_entity_poly.pdbx_strand_id
1 'polypeptide(L)'
;MRSQYFRRFLEADMSITIQHEDFDVGVEMAMLRALSNNVGAMVSFVGLVREMSDDAKINNIYVEHYPGMSEKALSKIVVDATQRWDLLGARVIHRVGTLGPNDQIVMVATASSHRAHAFAGCEFIIDYLKTDAPFWKKEVSPQGGEWVVTKESDIQRMQRWLQK
;
A
#
# COMPACT_ATOMS: atom_id res chain seq x y z
N MET A 1 -24.58 14.33 7.08
CA MET A 1 -23.92 13.17 6.42
C MET A 1 -22.40 13.28 6.26
N ARG A 2 -21.78 14.49 6.21
CA ARG A 2 -20.29 14.67 6.13
C ARG A 2 -19.52 14.31 7.42
N SER A 3 -20.15 14.38 8.59
CA SER A 3 -19.46 14.26 9.90
C SER A 3 -19.10 12.81 10.30
N GLN A 4 -19.83 11.80 9.86
CA GLN A 4 -19.57 10.40 10.24
C GLN A 4 -18.40 9.79 9.45
N TYR A 5 -18.25 10.15 8.17
CA TYR A 5 -17.11 9.69 7.35
C TYR A 5 -15.81 10.37 7.74
N PHE A 6 -15.85 11.63 8.15
CA PHE A 6 -14.68 12.41 8.58
C PHE A 6 -14.06 11.87 9.88
N ARG A 7 -14.87 11.46 10.87
CA ARG A 7 -14.37 10.83 12.11
C ARG A 7 -13.72 9.46 11.85
N ARG A 8 -14.22 8.76 10.88
CA ARG A 8 -13.75 7.43 10.53
C ARG A 8 -12.34 7.41 9.93
N PHE A 9 -11.90 8.48 9.28
CA PHE A 9 -10.58 8.61 8.66
C PHE A 9 -9.48 9.17 9.59
N LEU A 10 -9.88 9.77 10.71
CA LEU A 10 -8.94 10.29 11.71
C LEU A 10 -8.49 9.22 12.75
N GLU A 11 -9.18 8.10 12.79
CA GLU A 11 -8.74 6.93 13.56
C GLU A 11 -7.77 6.14 12.69
N ALA A 12 -6.54 5.93 13.18
CA ALA A 12 -5.46 5.25 12.47
C ALA A 12 -5.85 3.89 11.84
N ASP A 13 -6.87 3.25 12.39
CA ASP A 13 -7.43 1.96 11.93
C ASP A 13 -8.15 2.03 10.58
N MET A 14 -8.48 3.22 10.08
CA MET A 14 -9.31 3.34 8.88
C MET A 14 -8.57 3.76 7.62
N SER A 15 -7.34 4.17 7.76
CA SER A 15 -6.45 4.41 6.61
C SER A 15 -5.91 3.10 6.02
N ILE A 16 -6.07 1.97 6.71
CA ILE A 16 -5.50 0.68 6.36
C ILE A 16 -6.58 -0.39 6.31
N THR A 17 -6.55 -1.21 5.27
CA THR A 17 -7.39 -2.40 5.13
C THR A 17 -6.57 -3.55 4.56
N ILE A 18 -6.66 -4.72 5.20
CA ILE A 18 -6.15 -5.98 4.66
C ILE A 18 -7.38 -6.83 4.34
N GLN A 19 -7.53 -7.26 3.09
CA GLN A 19 -8.74 -7.90 2.59
C GLN A 19 -8.46 -8.89 1.46
N HIS A 20 -9.42 -9.78 1.19
CA HIS A 20 -9.40 -10.68 0.04
C HIS A 20 -10.01 -10.04 -1.21
N GLU A 21 -11.05 -9.25 -1.02
CA GLU A 21 -11.83 -8.64 -2.06
C GLU A 21 -11.04 -7.58 -2.83
N ASP A 22 -11.41 -7.36 -4.07
CA ASP A 22 -10.87 -6.28 -4.89
C ASP A 22 -11.34 -4.91 -4.39
N PHE A 23 -10.76 -3.84 -4.89
CA PHE A 23 -11.07 -2.47 -4.52
C PHE A 23 -11.22 -1.58 -5.75
N ASP A 24 -12.05 -0.56 -5.64
CA ASP A 24 -12.22 0.47 -6.66
C ASP A 24 -11.35 1.68 -6.34
N VAL A 25 -10.31 1.87 -7.13
CA VAL A 25 -9.35 3.00 -6.99
C VAL A 25 -10.06 4.35 -7.06
N GLY A 26 -11.06 4.48 -7.93
CA GLY A 26 -11.82 5.72 -8.09
C GLY A 26 -12.61 6.08 -6.85
N VAL A 27 -13.26 5.09 -6.23
CA VAL A 27 -14.01 5.25 -4.98
C VAL A 27 -13.07 5.65 -3.85
N GLU A 28 -11.96 4.95 -3.68
CA GLU A 28 -10.97 5.23 -2.62
C GLU A 28 -10.35 6.64 -2.79
N MET A 29 -10.03 7.04 -4.02
CA MET A 29 -9.53 8.39 -4.31
C MET A 29 -10.58 9.47 -4.06
N ALA A 30 -11.85 9.22 -4.38
CA ALA A 30 -12.94 10.16 -4.09
C ALA A 30 -13.12 10.36 -2.58
N MET A 31 -13.02 9.29 -1.79
CA MET A 31 -13.07 9.35 -0.32
C MET A 31 -11.89 10.17 0.24
N LEU A 32 -10.68 9.91 -0.26
CA LEU A 32 -9.48 10.65 0.15
C LEU A 32 -9.59 12.15 -0.17
N ARG A 33 -10.11 12.49 -1.36
CA ARG A 33 -10.36 13.89 -1.76
C ARG A 33 -11.36 14.60 -0.83
N ALA A 34 -12.33 13.88 -0.31
CA ALA A 34 -13.39 14.45 0.52
C ALA A 34 -12.94 14.79 1.96
N LEU A 35 -11.72 14.42 2.37
CA LEU A 35 -11.21 14.64 3.71
C LEU A 35 -11.07 16.11 4.07
N SER A 36 -10.61 16.94 3.13
CA SER A 36 -10.32 18.34 3.35
C SER A 36 -10.45 19.16 2.08
N ASN A 37 -10.91 20.39 2.22
CA ASN A 37 -10.89 21.38 1.11
C ASN A 37 -9.47 21.92 0.83
N ASN A 38 -8.48 21.58 1.67
CA ASN A 38 -7.07 21.96 1.50
C ASN A 38 -6.26 20.94 0.71
N VAL A 39 -6.88 19.85 0.22
CA VAL A 39 -6.19 18.89 -0.65
C VAL A 39 -5.85 19.57 -1.97
N GLY A 40 -4.57 19.81 -2.19
CA GLY A 40 -4.03 20.37 -3.44
C GLY A 40 -3.46 19.30 -4.37
N ALA A 41 -3.11 18.13 -3.84
CA ALA A 41 -2.55 17.02 -4.61
C ALA A 41 -2.90 15.66 -4.00
N MET A 42 -3.12 14.68 -4.85
CA MET A 42 -3.27 13.28 -4.48
C MET A 42 -2.37 12.43 -5.38
N VAL A 43 -1.76 11.40 -4.80
CA VAL A 43 -0.96 10.41 -5.52
C VAL A 43 -1.47 9.03 -5.14
N SER A 44 -1.58 8.14 -6.12
CA SER A 44 -1.89 6.74 -5.88
C SER A 44 -0.88 5.84 -6.58
N PHE A 45 -0.50 4.78 -5.89
CA PHE A 45 0.23 3.64 -6.41
C PHE A 45 -0.68 2.42 -6.34
N VAL A 46 -0.75 1.65 -7.42
CA VAL A 46 -1.45 0.36 -7.47
C VAL A 46 -0.48 -0.70 -7.96
N GLY A 47 -0.28 -1.74 -7.15
CA GLY A 47 0.51 -2.91 -7.53
C GLY A 47 -0.39 -4.01 -8.09
N LEU A 48 0.05 -4.62 -9.17
CA LEU A 48 -0.68 -5.68 -9.89
C LEU A 48 0.16 -6.96 -9.95
N VAL A 49 -0.53 -8.10 -10.07
CA VAL A 49 0.12 -9.37 -10.40
C VAL A 49 0.54 -9.37 -11.86
N ARG A 50 1.84 -9.60 -12.11
CA ARG A 50 2.37 -9.76 -13.47
C ARG A 50 2.24 -11.21 -13.92
N GLU A 51 1.99 -11.43 -15.20
CA GLU A 51 1.98 -12.78 -15.79
C GLU A 51 3.39 -13.40 -15.84
N MET A 52 4.43 -12.56 -15.97
CA MET A 52 5.83 -12.98 -16.03
C MET A 52 6.61 -12.43 -14.85
N SER A 53 7.43 -13.27 -14.22
CA SER A 53 8.39 -12.89 -13.18
C SER A 53 9.74 -13.53 -13.52
N ASP A 54 10.75 -12.69 -13.75
CA ASP A 54 12.14 -13.10 -14.00
C ASP A 54 12.25 -14.32 -14.96
N ASP A 55 11.63 -14.21 -16.15
CA ASP A 55 11.59 -15.22 -17.24
C ASP A 55 10.68 -16.45 -16.99
N ALA A 56 9.99 -16.52 -15.86
CA ALA A 56 9.03 -17.59 -15.57
C ALA A 56 7.58 -17.10 -15.71
N LYS A 57 6.72 -17.96 -16.28
CA LYS A 57 5.29 -17.69 -16.33
C LYS A 57 4.67 -17.95 -14.95
N ILE A 58 3.94 -16.95 -14.44
CA ILE A 58 3.24 -17.02 -13.18
C ILE A 58 1.76 -17.30 -13.42
N ASN A 59 1.24 -18.37 -12.84
CA ASN A 59 -0.19 -18.68 -12.91
C ASN A 59 -0.99 -17.84 -11.90
N ASN A 60 -0.46 -17.71 -10.70
CA ASN A 60 -1.00 -16.87 -9.63
C ASN A 60 0.08 -16.60 -8.59
N ILE A 61 -0.21 -15.67 -7.69
CA ILE A 61 0.52 -15.49 -6.43
C ILE A 61 -0.40 -15.81 -5.26
N TYR A 62 0.18 -16.30 -4.19
CA TYR A 62 -0.49 -16.43 -2.90
C TYR A 62 0.16 -15.49 -1.89
N VAL A 63 -0.66 -14.63 -1.28
CA VAL A 63 -0.20 -13.63 -0.31
C VAL A 63 -0.68 -14.01 1.08
N GLU A 64 0.26 -14.19 2.00
CA GLU A 64 -0.01 -14.37 3.42
C GLU A 64 0.35 -13.11 4.20
N HIS A 65 -0.30 -12.92 5.34
CA HIS A 65 0.03 -11.88 6.30
C HIS A 65 -0.05 -12.43 7.73
N TYR A 66 0.43 -11.67 8.67
CA TYR A 66 0.32 -11.98 10.09
C TYR A 66 -0.76 -11.08 10.72
N PRO A 67 -1.99 -11.59 10.94
CA PRO A 67 -3.10 -10.79 11.47
C PRO A 67 -2.72 -10.06 12.76
N GLY A 68 -3.07 -8.78 12.85
CA GLY A 68 -2.71 -7.90 13.96
C GLY A 68 -1.32 -7.27 13.81
N MET A 69 -0.30 -8.02 13.43
CA MET A 69 1.06 -7.50 13.23
C MET A 69 1.20 -6.72 11.93
N SER A 70 0.58 -7.21 10.85
CA SER A 70 0.61 -6.52 9.55
C SER A 70 -0.12 -5.19 9.63
N GLU A 71 -1.28 -5.15 10.25
CA GLU A 71 -2.04 -3.91 10.47
C GLU A 71 -1.25 -2.91 11.32
N LYS A 72 -0.63 -3.37 12.41
CA LYS A 72 0.19 -2.52 13.28
C LYS A 72 1.41 -1.95 12.56
N ALA A 73 2.09 -2.78 11.75
CA ALA A 73 3.23 -2.33 10.96
C ALA A 73 2.83 -1.28 9.93
N LEU A 74 1.73 -1.51 9.19
CA LEU A 74 1.21 -0.56 8.22
C LEU A 74 0.76 0.75 8.89
N SER A 75 0.07 0.67 10.03
CA SER A 75 -0.35 1.86 10.80
C SER A 75 0.85 2.72 11.17
N LYS A 76 1.93 2.10 11.66
CA LYS A 76 3.16 2.83 12.00
C LYS A 76 3.76 3.53 10.78
N ILE A 77 3.87 2.84 9.66
CA ILE A 77 4.41 3.40 8.41
C ILE A 77 3.59 4.62 7.96
N VAL A 78 2.25 4.53 8.00
CA VAL A 78 1.35 5.62 7.61
C VAL A 78 1.46 6.81 8.56
N VAL A 79 1.55 6.57 9.87
CA VAL A 79 1.75 7.63 10.88
C VAL A 79 3.07 8.34 10.64
N ASP A 80 4.16 7.60 10.46
CA ASP A 80 5.49 8.15 10.19
C ASP A 80 5.50 9.02 8.92
N ALA A 81 4.87 8.53 7.83
CA ALA A 81 4.73 9.30 6.59
C ALA A 81 3.90 10.58 6.79
N THR A 82 2.77 10.48 7.51
CA THR A 82 1.86 11.60 7.76
C THR A 82 2.56 12.71 8.54
N GLN A 83 3.31 12.34 9.57
CA GLN A 83 4.06 13.32 10.39
C GLN A 83 5.21 13.96 9.61
N ARG A 84 5.87 13.19 8.74
CA ARG A 84 7.05 13.65 8.00
C ARG A 84 6.72 14.63 6.88
N TRP A 85 5.57 14.48 6.23
CA TRP A 85 5.18 15.27 5.06
C TRP A 85 3.85 16.02 5.21
N ASP A 86 3.34 16.18 6.42
CA ASP A 86 2.06 16.86 6.68
C ASP A 86 0.95 16.36 5.74
N LEU A 87 0.79 15.04 5.65
CA LEU A 87 -0.27 14.48 4.82
C LEU A 87 -1.63 14.78 5.42
N LEU A 88 -2.56 15.22 4.60
CA LEU A 88 -3.96 15.43 4.97
C LEU A 88 -4.74 14.12 5.04
N GLY A 89 -4.23 13.08 4.40
CA GLY A 89 -4.77 11.73 4.45
C GLY A 89 -3.87 10.74 3.73
N ALA A 90 -3.98 9.47 4.14
CA ALA A 90 -3.36 8.35 3.47
C ALA A 90 -4.29 7.15 3.51
N ARG A 91 -4.27 6.33 2.48
CA ARG A 91 -5.05 5.10 2.35
C ARG A 91 -4.16 3.97 1.89
N VAL A 92 -4.17 2.87 2.61
CA VAL A 92 -3.47 1.64 2.23
C VAL A 92 -4.46 0.49 2.20
N ILE A 93 -4.54 -0.21 1.09
CA ILE A 93 -5.30 -1.46 0.96
C ILE A 93 -4.31 -2.53 0.50
N HIS A 94 -4.23 -3.63 1.21
CA HIS A 94 -3.44 -4.78 0.79
C HIS A 94 -4.33 -6.01 0.69
N ARG A 95 -4.34 -6.65 -0.47
CA ARG A 95 -5.06 -7.91 -0.67
C ARG A 95 -4.19 -9.08 -0.24
N VAL A 96 -4.86 -10.13 0.23
CA VAL A 96 -4.26 -11.39 0.65
C VAL A 96 -5.00 -12.57 0.00
N GLY A 97 -4.43 -13.76 0.10
CA GLY A 97 -4.96 -14.95 -0.56
C GLY A 97 -4.44 -15.12 -1.98
N THR A 98 -5.16 -15.88 -2.79
CA THR A 98 -4.77 -16.20 -4.16
C THR A 98 -5.18 -15.09 -5.11
N LEU A 99 -4.22 -14.58 -5.89
CA LEU A 99 -4.41 -13.51 -6.87
C LEU A 99 -3.85 -13.95 -8.22
N GLY A 100 -4.62 -13.75 -9.29
CA GLY A 100 -4.22 -14.07 -10.65
C GLY A 100 -3.56 -12.92 -11.39
N PRO A 101 -3.00 -13.16 -12.60
CA PRO A 101 -2.45 -12.11 -13.44
C PRO A 101 -3.43 -10.96 -13.64
N ASN A 102 -2.92 -9.73 -13.56
CA ASN A 102 -3.69 -8.48 -13.64
C ASN A 102 -4.56 -8.15 -12.43
N ASP A 103 -4.66 -9.03 -11.43
CA ASP A 103 -5.33 -8.67 -10.17
C ASP A 103 -4.57 -7.57 -9.43
N GLN A 104 -5.32 -6.66 -8.83
CA GLN A 104 -4.78 -5.66 -7.92
C GLN A 104 -4.32 -6.33 -6.63
N ILE A 105 -3.11 -5.99 -6.16
CA ILE A 105 -2.54 -6.54 -4.92
C ILE A 105 -2.61 -5.51 -3.79
N VAL A 106 -2.24 -4.28 -4.10
CA VAL A 106 -2.04 -3.23 -3.12
C VAL A 106 -2.35 -1.87 -3.73
N MET A 107 -2.96 -1.01 -2.94
CA MET A 107 -3.10 0.41 -3.20
C MET A 107 -2.46 1.20 -2.07
N VAL A 108 -1.67 2.20 -2.43
CA VAL A 108 -1.23 3.26 -1.53
C VAL A 108 -1.65 4.58 -2.13
N ALA A 109 -2.40 5.37 -1.39
CA ALA A 109 -2.82 6.70 -1.83
C ALA A 109 -2.56 7.72 -0.74
N THR A 110 -2.13 8.91 -1.13
CA THR A 110 -1.82 10.02 -0.24
C THR A 110 -2.45 11.32 -0.73
N ALA A 111 -2.86 12.16 0.20
CA ALA A 111 -3.36 13.50 -0.06
C ALA A 111 -2.57 14.53 0.76
N SER A 112 -2.19 15.62 0.13
CA SER A 112 -1.50 16.73 0.78
C SER A 112 -1.89 18.05 0.11
N SER A 113 -1.59 19.17 0.77
CA SER A 113 -1.70 20.50 0.15
C SER A 113 -0.72 20.68 -1.01
N HIS A 114 0.41 19.97 -1.00
CA HIS A 114 1.50 20.11 -1.97
C HIS A 114 1.87 18.78 -2.63
N ARG A 115 2.05 18.81 -3.97
CA ARG A 115 2.40 17.62 -4.75
C ARG A 115 3.68 16.92 -4.27
N ALA A 116 4.71 17.67 -3.86
CA ALA A 116 5.98 17.08 -3.41
C ALA A 116 5.79 16.19 -2.19
N HIS A 117 4.96 16.61 -1.25
CA HIS A 117 4.62 15.83 -0.06
C HIS A 117 3.76 14.60 -0.38
N ALA A 118 2.79 14.75 -1.28
CA ALA A 118 1.96 13.63 -1.72
C ALA A 118 2.81 12.53 -2.40
N PHE A 119 3.72 12.89 -3.30
CA PHE A 119 4.66 11.93 -3.92
C PHE A 119 5.59 11.29 -2.90
N ALA A 120 6.26 12.09 -2.06
CA ALA A 120 7.21 11.58 -1.08
C ALA A 120 6.54 10.64 -0.07
N GLY A 121 5.36 11.00 0.44
CA GLY A 121 4.60 10.16 1.36
C GLY A 121 4.16 8.84 0.75
N CYS A 122 3.66 8.86 -0.49
CA CYS A 122 3.25 7.65 -1.20
C CYS A 122 4.45 6.72 -1.44
N GLU A 123 5.56 7.25 -1.93
CA GLU A 123 6.78 6.48 -2.19
C GLU A 123 7.37 5.90 -0.91
N PHE A 124 7.42 6.66 0.18
CA PHE A 124 7.84 6.18 1.49
C PHE A 124 7.00 5.01 1.97
N ILE A 125 5.67 5.13 1.92
CA ILE A 125 4.78 4.09 2.39
C ILE A 125 5.01 2.79 1.60
N ILE A 126 5.09 2.85 0.27
CA ILE A 126 5.29 1.63 -0.53
C ILE A 126 6.68 1.01 -0.33
N ASP A 127 7.73 1.81 -0.17
CA ASP A 127 9.08 1.30 0.06
C ASP A 127 9.16 0.54 1.41
N TYR A 128 8.58 1.08 2.48
CA TYR A 128 8.53 0.40 3.78
C TYR A 128 7.57 -0.79 3.79
N LEU A 129 6.44 -0.69 3.10
CA LEU A 129 5.49 -1.81 2.99
C LEU A 129 6.16 -3.04 2.35
N LYS A 130 7.01 -2.84 1.37
CA LYS A 130 7.71 -3.94 0.68
C LYS A 130 8.82 -4.59 1.50
N THR A 131 9.31 -3.92 2.54
CA THR A 131 10.46 -4.39 3.34
C THR A 131 10.08 -4.74 4.77
N ASP A 132 9.34 -3.86 5.45
CA ASP A 132 9.12 -3.95 6.90
C ASP A 132 7.76 -4.55 7.28
N ALA A 133 6.78 -4.52 6.37
CA ALA A 133 5.47 -5.09 6.67
C ALA A 133 5.50 -6.63 6.50
N PRO A 134 4.92 -7.39 7.46
CA PRO A 134 4.94 -8.85 7.42
C PRO A 134 3.91 -9.41 6.43
N PHE A 135 4.25 -9.33 5.15
CA PHE A 135 3.56 -9.98 4.05
C PHE A 135 4.52 -10.93 3.34
N TRP A 136 4.06 -12.14 3.06
CA TRP A 136 4.81 -13.15 2.32
C TRP A 136 4.08 -13.48 1.04
N LYS A 137 4.82 -13.54 -0.07
CA LYS A 137 4.31 -13.85 -1.39
C LYS A 137 4.90 -15.16 -1.87
N LYS A 138 4.04 -16.05 -2.35
CA LYS A 138 4.44 -17.29 -3.03
C LYS A 138 4.00 -17.19 -4.48
N GLU A 139 4.96 -17.22 -5.40
CA GLU A 139 4.68 -17.31 -6.84
C GLU A 139 4.39 -18.77 -7.19
N VAL A 140 3.28 -19.00 -7.89
CA VAL A 140 2.89 -20.33 -8.37
C VAL A 140 3.02 -20.38 -9.88
N SER A 141 3.89 -21.25 -10.35
CA SER A 141 4.16 -21.51 -11.78
C SER A 141 3.81 -22.95 -12.14
N PRO A 142 3.82 -23.33 -13.45
CA PRO A 142 3.65 -24.73 -13.86
C PRO A 142 4.70 -25.68 -13.28
N GLN A 143 5.86 -25.15 -12.87
CA GLN A 143 6.97 -25.91 -12.28
C GLN A 143 6.89 -26.07 -10.76
N GLY A 144 5.97 -25.34 -10.11
CA GLY A 144 5.79 -25.36 -8.67
C GLY A 144 5.59 -23.97 -8.06
N GLY A 145 5.63 -23.89 -6.75
CA GLY A 145 5.47 -22.63 -6.01
C GLY A 145 6.73 -22.28 -5.23
N GLU A 146 7.19 -21.04 -5.37
CA GLU A 146 8.36 -20.51 -4.67
C GLU A 146 8.02 -19.26 -3.86
N TRP A 147 8.54 -19.17 -2.64
CA TRP A 147 8.42 -17.98 -1.81
C TRP A 147 9.32 -16.87 -2.35
N VAL A 148 8.74 -15.70 -2.55
CA VAL A 148 9.47 -14.52 -3.02
C VAL A 148 10.29 -13.93 -1.87
N VAL A 149 11.59 -13.80 -2.10
CA VAL A 149 12.50 -13.12 -1.18
C VAL A 149 12.47 -11.60 -1.45
N THR A 150 12.58 -10.80 -0.40
CA THR A 150 12.71 -9.34 -0.52
C THR A 150 13.92 -9.00 -1.40
N LYS A 151 13.69 -8.22 -2.46
CA LYS A 151 14.77 -7.86 -3.39
C LYS A 151 15.72 -6.85 -2.76
N GLU A 152 17.01 -6.98 -3.03
CA GLU A 152 18.03 -6.01 -2.60
C GLU A 152 17.69 -4.58 -3.04
N SER A 153 17.13 -4.42 -4.23
CA SER A 153 16.65 -3.13 -4.72
C SER A 153 15.58 -2.49 -3.83
N ASP A 154 14.69 -3.28 -3.23
CA ASP A 154 13.65 -2.77 -2.33
C ASP A 154 14.26 -2.33 -0.99
N ILE A 155 15.25 -3.08 -0.48
CA ILE A 155 16.01 -2.70 0.71
C ILE A 155 16.75 -1.38 0.50
N GLN A 156 17.44 -1.21 -0.64
CA GLN A 156 18.15 0.03 -0.97
C GLN A 156 17.19 1.22 -1.10
N ARG A 157 16.01 1.03 -1.69
CA ARG A 157 14.98 2.08 -1.77
C ARG A 157 14.51 2.53 -0.38
N MET A 158 14.30 1.61 0.53
CA MET A 158 13.92 1.92 1.91
C MET A 158 15.05 2.64 2.65
N GLN A 159 16.30 2.18 2.51
CA GLN A 159 17.46 2.75 3.21
C GLN A 159 17.70 4.23 2.91
N ARG A 160 17.34 4.73 1.72
CA ARG A 160 17.45 6.16 1.38
C ARG A 160 16.64 7.08 2.30
N TRP A 161 15.59 6.54 2.94
CA TRP A 161 14.76 7.30 3.87
C TRP A 161 15.37 7.46 5.26
N LEU A 162 16.38 6.65 5.58
CA LEU A 162 17.11 6.73 6.85
C LEU A 162 18.14 7.90 6.86
N GLN A 163 18.51 8.39 5.68
CA GLN A 163 19.55 9.42 5.52
C GLN A 163 19.01 10.85 5.43
N LYS A 164 17.71 11.06 5.60
CA LYS A 164 17.05 12.38 5.48
C LYS A 164 16.48 12.86 6.81
#